data_8b1b643f9fdb1e49f0e8726c019e88a9
#
_entry.id   8b1b643f9fdb1e49f0e8726c019e88a9
#
_cell.length_a   1.000
_cell.length_b   1.000
_cell.length_c   1.000
_cell.angle_alpha   90.00
_cell.angle_beta   90.00
_cell.angle_gamma   90.00
#
_symmetry.space_group_name_H-M   'P 1'
#
loop_
_entity.id
_entity.type
_entity.pdbx_description
1 polymer ?
#
loop_
_entity_poly.entity_id
_entity_poly.type
_entity_poly.pdbx_seq_one_letter_code
_entity_poly.pdbx_strand_id
1 'polypeptide(L)'
;QGKTHTGWLQTSEGYYYMDLSTGYMTTGFKQIDGKWYFFRPGGLMAKGWINPEYGKWYYMLEDGTMVTGWLRIGDDYYFMRGDGSMGTGWREMDGAWYYFQENGKCVVNAWAQIQDNWYLFGTDGKMMTGWAKVDQDYFYLNTDGRMLIGWLSDSEGSKYYMDMTNGKMSVG
;
A
#
# COMPACT_ATOMS: atom_id res chain seq x y z
N GLN A 1 22.86 -45.47 8.75
CA GLN A 1 21.57 -44.78 8.67
C GLN A 1 21.85 -43.29 8.50
N GLY A 2 21.51 -42.70 7.33
CA GLY A 2 21.69 -41.30 7.07
C GLY A 2 20.79 -40.45 7.97
N LYS A 3 21.36 -39.45 8.62
CA LYS A 3 20.63 -38.51 9.49
C LYS A 3 19.74 -37.65 8.60
N THR A 4 18.41 -37.69 8.78
CA THR A 4 17.47 -36.81 8.08
C THR A 4 17.73 -35.36 8.51
N HIS A 5 18.00 -34.49 7.52
CA HIS A 5 18.14 -33.06 7.81
C HIS A 5 16.79 -32.46 8.23
N THR A 6 16.79 -31.64 9.27
CA THR A 6 15.61 -30.87 9.71
C THR A 6 16.00 -29.41 9.93
N GLY A 7 15.03 -28.51 9.80
CA GLY A 7 15.27 -27.06 9.90
C GLY A 7 15.79 -26.45 8.59
N TRP A 8 16.47 -25.35 8.70
CA TRP A 8 16.99 -24.60 7.55
C TRP A 8 18.09 -25.36 6.81
N LEU A 9 17.98 -25.38 5.49
CA LEU A 9 18.97 -25.93 4.56
C LEU A 9 19.34 -24.84 3.54
N GLN A 10 20.63 -24.51 3.47
CA GLN A 10 21.16 -23.61 2.46
C GLN A 10 21.83 -24.42 1.35
N THR A 11 21.52 -24.06 0.11
CA THR A 11 22.12 -24.62 -1.11
C THR A 11 22.66 -23.49 -2.00
N SER A 12 23.24 -23.83 -3.14
CA SER A 12 23.64 -22.85 -4.17
C SER A 12 22.44 -22.12 -4.79
N GLU A 13 21.22 -22.69 -4.73
CA GLU A 13 19.99 -22.10 -5.28
C GLU A 13 19.30 -21.17 -4.27
N GLY A 14 19.56 -21.35 -2.95
CA GLY A 14 18.98 -20.55 -1.89
C GLY A 14 18.63 -21.36 -0.65
N TYR A 15 17.60 -20.93 0.06
CA TYR A 15 17.19 -21.52 1.33
C TYR A 15 15.94 -22.39 1.17
N TYR A 16 15.94 -23.50 1.91
CA TYR A 16 14.87 -24.46 2.07
C TYR A 16 14.62 -24.69 3.56
N TYR A 17 13.45 -25.20 3.90
CA TYR A 17 13.14 -25.58 5.27
C TYR A 17 12.59 -26.99 5.32
N MET A 18 13.23 -27.86 6.10
CA MET A 18 12.78 -29.22 6.36
C MET A 18 11.99 -29.23 7.66
N ASP A 19 10.76 -29.70 7.64
CA ASP A 19 9.90 -29.77 8.81
C ASP A 19 10.62 -30.50 9.97
N LEU A 20 10.58 -29.90 11.16
CA LEU A 20 11.34 -30.38 12.31
C LEU A 20 10.91 -31.77 12.79
N SER A 21 9.64 -32.12 12.56
CA SER A 21 9.06 -33.39 13.05
C SER A 21 9.17 -34.50 12.00
N THR A 22 9.01 -34.17 10.72
CA THR A 22 8.92 -35.15 9.64
C THR A 22 10.16 -35.21 8.76
N GLY A 23 10.97 -34.13 8.74
CA GLY A 23 12.09 -33.96 7.81
C GLY A 23 11.64 -33.69 6.35
N TYR A 24 10.33 -33.56 6.08
CA TYR A 24 9.86 -33.27 4.74
C TYR A 24 10.10 -31.82 4.37
N MET A 25 10.36 -31.58 3.10
CA MET A 25 10.55 -30.25 2.52
C MET A 25 9.26 -29.45 2.64
N THR A 26 9.36 -28.24 3.23
CA THR A 26 8.23 -27.31 3.37
C THR A 26 7.91 -26.63 2.05
N THR A 27 6.62 -26.45 1.76
CA THR A 27 6.09 -25.66 0.65
C THR A 27 4.92 -24.80 1.15
N GLY A 28 4.64 -23.67 0.46
CA GLY A 28 3.59 -22.75 0.88
C GLY A 28 4.02 -21.85 2.05
N PHE A 29 3.04 -21.25 2.73
CA PHE A 29 3.28 -20.44 3.91
C PHE A 29 3.66 -21.28 5.12
N LYS A 30 4.69 -20.85 5.83
CA LYS A 30 5.15 -21.49 7.08
C LYS A 30 5.59 -20.41 8.06
N GLN A 31 5.14 -20.52 9.30
CA GLN A 31 5.65 -19.72 10.39
C GLN A 31 6.84 -20.44 11.05
N ILE A 32 7.96 -19.74 11.18
CA ILE A 32 9.20 -20.24 11.78
C ILE A 32 9.69 -19.15 12.74
N ASP A 33 9.84 -19.49 14.01
CA ASP A 33 10.28 -18.56 15.07
C ASP A 33 9.48 -17.24 15.09
N GLY A 34 8.14 -17.34 14.91
CA GLY A 34 7.23 -16.21 14.92
C GLY A 34 7.16 -15.39 13.64
N LYS A 35 8.01 -15.67 12.65
CA LYS A 35 8.05 -14.98 11.35
C LYS A 35 7.42 -15.85 10.27
N TRP A 36 6.71 -15.21 9.30
CA TRP A 36 6.13 -15.90 8.17
C TRP A 36 7.08 -15.91 6.98
N TYR A 37 7.15 -17.08 6.33
CA TYR A 37 7.91 -17.34 5.11
C TYR A 37 7.00 -17.99 4.08
N PHE A 38 7.38 -17.89 2.82
CA PHE A 38 6.74 -18.64 1.75
C PHE A 38 7.77 -19.47 0.99
N PHE A 39 7.49 -20.75 0.84
CA PHE A 39 8.31 -21.69 0.07
C PHE A 39 7.57 -22.06 -1.21
N ARG A 40 8.23 -21.88 -2.35
CA ARG A 40 7.65 -22.21 -3.67
C ARG A 40 7.33 -23.72 -3.75
N PRO A 41 6.56 -24.19 -4.77
CA PRO A 41 6.25 -25.62 -4.92
C PRO A 41 7.50 -26.54 -4.92
N GLY A 42 8.65 -26.04 -5.40
CA GLY A 42 9.94 -26.75 -5.34
C GLY A 42 10.70 -26.58 -4.00
N GLY A 43 10.08 -26.01 -2.96
CA GLY A 43 10.65 -25.82 -1.62
C GLY A 43 11.59 -24.63 -1.48
N LEU A 44 11.92 -23.92 -2.57
CA LEU A 44 12.80 -22.75 -2.49
C LEU A 44 12.10 -21.58 -1.79
N MET A 45 12.76 -20.99 -0.78
CA MET A 45 12.27 -19.81 -0.07
C MET A 45 12.09 -18.64 -1.04
N ALA A 46 10.90 -18.02 -1.03
CA ALA A 46 10.57 -16.90 -1.88
C ALA A 46 11.14 -15.58 -1.33
N LYS A 47 11.48 -14.68 -2.25
CA LYS A 47 11.84 -13.28 -2.01
C LYS A 47 11.10 -12.39 -3.01
N GLY A 48 10.91 -11.11 -2.63
CA GLY A 48 10.20 -10.13 -3.44
C GLY A 48 8.70 -10.40 -3.51
N TRP A 49 8.08 -9.90 -4.57
CA TRP A 49 6.65 -10.09 -4.80
C TRP A 49 6.29 -11.53 -5.13
N ILE A 50 5.23 -12.03 -4.48
CA ILE A 50 4.63 -13.34 -4.75
C ILE A 50 3.11 -13.20 -4.85
N ASN A 51 2.51 -14.07 -5.66
CA ASN A 51 1.05 -14.17 -5.81
C ASN A 51 0.65 -15.67 -5.77
N PRO A 52 0.68 -16.30 -4.59
CA PRO A 52 0.37 -17.72 -4.45
C PRO A 52 -1.13 -18.04 -4.54
N GLU A 53 -1.97 -17.03 -4.28
CA GLU A 53 -3.42 -17.09 -4.40
C GLU A 53 -3.87 -16.02 -5.40
N TYR A 54 -4.78 -16.37 -6.30
CA TYR A 54 -5.29 -15.42 -7.29
C TYR A 54 -5.79 -14.12 -6.63
N GLY A 55 -5.27 -12.99 -7.10
CA GLY A 55 -5.65 -11.66 -6.62
C GLY A 55 -5.04 -11.23 -5.29
N LYS A 56 -4.22 -12.07 -4.63
CA LYS A 56 -3.53 -11.72 -3.38
C LYS A 56 -2.03 -11.64 -3.57
N TRP A 57 -1.48 -10.45 -3.44
CA TRP A 57 -0.05 -10.19 -3.50
C TRP A 57 0.54 -10.08 -2.10
N TYR A 58 1.75 -10.62 -1.94
CA TYR A 58 2.54 -10.56 -0.72
C TYR A 58 3.97 -10.14 -1.07
N TYR A 59 4.68 -9.57 -0.11
CA TYR A 59 6.09 -9.22 -0.30
C TYR A 59 6.96 -9.88 0.75
N MET A 60 7.99 -10.59 0.27
CA MET A 60 8.98 -11.27 1.11
C MET A 60 10.29 -10.50 1.05
N LEU A 61 10.86 -10.17 2.21
CA LEU A 61 12.15 -9.48 2.29
C LEU A 61 13.30 -10.37 1.76
N GLU A 62 14.49 -9.81 1.68
CA GLU A 62 15.69 -10.54 1.25
C GLU A 62 16.05 -11.71 2.20
N ASP A 63 15.68 -11.63 3.47
CA ASP A 63 15.80 -12.73 4.43
C ASP A 63 14.65 -13.74 4.36
N GLY A 64 13.71 -13.55 3.43
CA GLY A 64 12.53 -14.38 3.22
C GLY A 64 11.34 -14.07 4.13
N THR A 65 11.45 -13.12 5.06
CA THR A 65 10.35 -12.79 5.98
C THR A 65 9.25 -11.98 5.27
N MET A 66 7.98 -12.33 5.58
CA MET A 66 6.80 -11.66 5.03
C MET A 66 6.63 -10.26 5.65
N VAL A 67 6.40 -9.26 4.79
CA VAL A 67 6.15 -7.88 5.22
C VAL A 67 4.70 -7.70 5.65
N THR A 68 4.49 -6.93 6.72
CA THR A 68 3.21 -6.34 7.14
C THR A 68 3.39 -4.86 7.42
N GLY A 69 2.33 -4.06 7.30
CA GLY A 69 2.41 -2.61 7.45
C GLY A 69 2.96 -1.91 6.21
N TRP A 70 3.57 -0.75 6.41
CA TRP A 70 4.13 0.03 5.31
C TRP A 70 5.33 -0.62 4.66
N LEU A 71 5.36 -0.62 3.33
CA LEU A 71 6.46 -1.11 2.51
C LEU A 71 6.84 -0.03 1.50
N ARG A 72 8.12 0.32 1.44
CA ARG A 72 8.68 1.20 0.41
C ARG A 72 9.55 0.40 -0.54
N ILE A 73 9.31 0.55 -1.84
CA ILE A 73 10.14 -0.04 -2.91
C ILE A 73 10.47 1.06 -3.90
N GLY A 74 11.71 1.49 -3.94
CA GLY A 74 12.11 2.68 -4.69
C GLY A 74 11.42 3.92 -4.14
N ASP A 75 10.66 4.61 -4.99
CA ASP A 75 9.87 5.79 -4.62
C ASP A 75 8.39 5.46 -4.36
N ASP A 76 7.99 4.21 -4.54
CA ASP A 76 6.63 3.76 -4.34
C ASP A 76 6.39 3.26 -2.91
N TYR A 77 5.20 3.56 -2.38
CA TYR A 77 4.74 3.10 -1.08
C TYR A 77 3.57 2.14 -1.25
N TYR A 78 3.57 1.08 -0.45
CA TYR A 78 2.55 0.04 -0.38
C TYR A 78 2.14 -0.16 1.07
N PHE A 79 0.97 -0.75 1.27
CA PHE A 79 0.54 -1.18 2.59
C PHE A 79 0.19 -2.66 2.58
N MET A 80 0.91 -3.43 3.38
CA MET A 80 0.67 -4.86 3.56
C MET A 80 -0.21 -5.06 4.78
N ARG A 81 -1.37 -5.73 4.63
CA ARG A 81 -2.31 -5.99 5.71
C ARG A 81 -1.68 -6.85 6.80
N GLY A 82 -2.38 -7.02 7.95
CA GLY A 82 -1.90 -7.88 9.04
C GLY A 82 -1.75 -9.36 8.66
N ASP A 83 -2.45 -9.82 7.62
CA ASP A 83 -2.29 -11.16 7.03
C ASP A 83 -1.17 -11.22 5.97
N GLY A 84 -0.44 -10.11 5.76
CA GLY A 84 0.61 -9.97 4.76
C GLY A 84 0.13 -9.66 3.36
N SER A 85 -1.19 -9.66 3.08
CA SER A 85 -1.70 -9.36 1.73
C SER A 85 -1.62 -7.86 1.41
N MET A 86 -1.31 -7.52 0.16
CA MET A 86 -1.24 -6.13 -0.32
C MET A 86 -2.60 -5.44 -0.22
N GLY A 87 -2.61 -4.24 0.35
CA GLY A 87 -3.79 -3.39 0.44
C GLY A 87 -4.03 -2.59 -0.83
N THR A 88 -5.31 -2.40 -1.21
CA THR A 88 -5.77 -1.51 -2.28
C THR A 88 -6.98 -0.72 -1.80
N GLY A 89 -7.31 0.36 -2.51
CA GLY A 89 -8.44 1.24 -2.20
C GLY A 89 -8.17 2.17 -1.02
N TRP A 90 -9.24 2.74 -0.47
CA TRP A 90 -9.18 3.65 0.66
C TRP A 90 -8.77 2.95 1.95
N ARG A 91 -7.95 3.64 2.75
CA ARG A 91 -7.52 3.18 4.07
C ARG A 91 -7.31 4.34 5.02
N GLU A 92 -7.91 4.22 6.18
CA GLU A 92 -7.65 5.14 7.29
C GLU A 92 -6.56 4.56 8.20
N MET A 93 -5.56 5.37 8.52
CA MET A 93 -4.46 5.01 9.40
C MET A 93 -4.06 6.25 10.21
N ASP A 94 -4.02 6.11 11.52
CA ASP A 94 -3.64 7.19 12.46
C ASP A 94 -4.41 8.50 12.24
N GLY A 95 -5.73 8.40 11.92
CA GLY A 95 -6.61 9.54 11.70
C GLY A 95 -6.42 10.23 10.34
N ALA A 96 -5.67 9.66 9.41
CA ALA A 96 -5.49 10.17 8.06
C ALA A 96 -5.94 9.13 7.02
N TRP A 97 -6.50 9.63 5.91
CA TRP A 97 -6.93 8.80 4.81
C TRP A 97 -5.86 8.73 3.73
N TYR A 98 -5.64 7.52 3.20
CA TYR A 98 -4.74 7.20 2.10
C TYR A 98 -5.51 6.45 1.01
N TYR A 99 -5.02 6.52 -0.20
CA TYR A 99 -5.57 5.73 -1.31
C TYR A 99 -4.48 4.92 -2.00
N PHE A 100 -4.72 3.61 -2.08
CA PHE A 100 -3.84 2.67 -2.77
C PHE A 100 -4.52 2.22 -4.06
N GLN A 101 -3.85 2.44 -5.18
CA GLN A 101 -4.32 2.05 -6.51
C GLN A 101 -4.49 0.52 -6.61
N GLU A 102 -5.06 0.03 -7.71
CA GLU A 102 -5.24 -1.41 -7.94
C GLU A 102 -3.90 -2.17 -7.97
N ASN A 103 -2.83 -1.52 -8.41
CA ASN A 103 -1.46 -2.06 -8.37
C ASN A 103 -0.80 -1.98 -6.98
N GLY A 104 -1.53 -1.53 -5.96
CA GLY A 104 -1.08 -1.38 -4.59
C GLY A 104 -0.27 -0.12 -4.27
N LYS A 105 0.07 0.71 -5.25
CA LYS A 105 0.84 1.93 -5.01
C LYS A 105 -0.01 2.99 -4.31
N CYS A 106 0.50 3.57 -3.25
CA CYS A 106 -0.09 4.73 -2.58
C CYS A 106 -0.03 5.95 -3.49
N VAL A 107 -1.12 6.71 -3.57
CA VAL A 107 -1.10 8.01 -4.23
C VAL A 107 -0.40 9.01 -3.32
N VAL A 108 0.67 9.65 -3.86
CA VAL A 108 1.52 10.58 -3.11
C VAL A 108 1.76 11.82 -3.98
N ASN A 109 1.64 13.01 -3.39
CA ASN A 109 1.89 14.30 -4.03
C ASN A 109 1.20 14.45 -5.39
N ALA A 110 -0.08 14.05 -5.47
CA ALA A 110 -0.81 13.97 -6.73
C ALA A 110 -2.32 14.13 -6.55
N TRP A 111 -2.96 14.56 -7.62
CA TRP A 111 -4.40 14.43 -7.80
C TRP A 111 -4.76 13.01 -8.21
N ALA A 112 -5.88 12.49 -7.71
CA ALA A 112 -6.48 11.24 -8.16
C ALA A 112 -7.98 11.38 -8.34
N GLN A 113 -8.50 10.88 -9.47
CA GLN A 113 -9.93 10.72 -9.67
C GLN A 113 -10.36 9.34 -9.18
N ILE A 114 -11.26 9.32 -8.20
CA ILE A 114 -11.74 8.10 -7.57
C ILE A 114 -13.28 8.17 -7.57
N GLN A 115 -13.93 7.25 -8.28
CA GLN A 115 -15.40 7.22 -8.40
C GLN A 115 -16.00 8.61 -8.78
N ASP A 116 -15.50 9.17 -9.87
CA ASP A 116 -15.94 10.46 -10.42
C ASP A 116 -15.65 11.72 -9.56
N ASN A 117 -14.99 11.57 -8.43
CA ASN A 117 -14.55 12.68 -7.57
C ASN A 117 -13.04 12.85 -7.60
N TRP A 118 -12.58 14.10 -7.58
CA TRP A 118 -11.17 14.42 -7.47
C TRP A 118 -10.75 14.60 -6.02
N TYR A 119 -9.60 14.03 -5.69
CA TYR A 119 -8.94 14.11 -4.39
C TYR A 119 -7.50 14.55 -4.59
N LEU A 120 -6.96 15.27 -3.62
CA LEU A 120 -5.55 15.66 -3.59
C LEU A 120 -4.86 14.97 -2.43
N PHE A 121 -3.68 14.43 -2.70
CA PHE A 121 -2.84 13.77 -1.70
C PHE A 121 -1.54 14.54 -1.51
N GLY A 122 -1.12 14.73 -0.26
CA GLY A 122 0.10 15.41 0.10
C GLY A 122 1.36 14.58 -0.19
N THR A 123 2.52 15.19 0.06
CA THR A 123 3.83 14.54 -0.11
C THR A 123 4.03 13.35 0.84
N ASP A 124 3.25 13.28 1.91
CA ASP A 124 3.21 12.16 2.86
C ASP A 124 2.12 11.11 2.52
N GLY A 125 1.43 11.28 1.38
CA GLY A 125 0.36 10.42 0.90
C GLY A 125 -0.98 10.60 1.59
N LYS A 126 -1.10 11.53 2.54
CA LYS A 126 -2.38 11.81 3.20
C LYS A 126 -3.34 12.57 2.30
N MET A 127 -4.60 12.19 2.33
CA MET A 127 -5.69 12.93 1.68
C MET A 127 -5.79 14.32 2.29
N MET A 128 -5.81 15.34 1.45
CA MET A 128 -5.94 16.74 1.87
C MET A 128 -7.41 17.14 2.03
N THR A 129 -7.66 18.09 2.94
CA THR A 129 -8.95 18.75 3.14
C THR A 129 -8.73 20.26 3.32
N GLY A 130 -9.77 21.06 3.08
CA GLY A 130 -9.66 22.52 3.16
C GLY A 130 -8.97 23.13 1.95
N TRP A 131 -8.38 24.31 2.15
CA TRP A 131 -7.68 25.05 1.10
C TRP A 131 -6.36 24.36 0.72
N ALA A 132 -6.15 24.23 -0.58
CA ALA A 132 -4.90 23.72 -1.16
C ALA A 132 -4.41 24.65 -2.26
N LYS A 133 -3.10 24.91 -2.29
CA LYS A 133 -2.44 25.62 -3.38
C LYS A 133 -1.60 24.63 -4.17
N VAL A 134 -1.89 24.54 -5.48
CA VAL A 134 -1.11 23.73 -6.41
C VAL A 134 -0.64 24.68 -7.53
N ASP A 135 0.67 24.83 -7.64
CA ASP A 135 1.31 25.83 -8.49
C ASP A 135 0.83 27.26 -8.17
N GLN A 136 0.12 27.92 -9.11
CA GLN A 136 -0.43 29.25 -8.93
C GLN A 136 -1.93 29.25 -8.59
N ASP A 137 -2.57 28.09 -8.60
CA ASP A 137 -4.02 27.92 -8.46
C ASP A 137 -4.40 27.49 -7.04
N TYR A 138 -5.57 27.96 -6.57
CA TYR A 138 -6.16 27.53 -5.31
C TYR A 138 -7.36 26.62 -5.55
N PHE A 139 -7.46 25.61 -4.71
CA PHE A 139 -8.54 24.61 -4.70
C PHE A 139 -9.09 24.48 -3.29
N TYR A 140 -10.31 23.98 -3.19
CA TYR A 140 -10.88 23.63 -1.90
C TYR A 140 -11.33 22.17 -1.88
N LEU A 141 -10.85 21.41 -0.89
CA LEU A 141 -11.24 20.03 -0.63
C LEU A 141 -12.22 20.01 0.53
N ASN A 142 -13.39 19.42 0.34
CA ASN A 142 -14.37 19.24 1.40
C ASN A 142 -13.81 18.43 2.58
N THR A 143 -14.55 18.34 3.67
CA THR A 143 -14.17 17.54 4.83
C THR A 143 -14.02 16.05 4.54
N ASP A 144 -14.68 15.56 3.47
CA ASP A 144 -14.55 14.20 2.93
C ASP A 144 -13.45 14.06 1.87
N GLY A 145 -12.65 15.13 1.66
CA GLY A 145 -11.53 15.18 0.71
C GLY A 145 -11.91 15.45 -0.74
N ARG A 146 -13.19 15.51 -1.09
CA ARG A 146 -13.63 15.77 -2.47
C ARG A 146 -13.33 17.20 -2.87
N MET A 147 -12.80 17.39 -4.08
CA MET A 147 -12.62 18.72 -4.66
C MET A 147 -13.97 19.42 -4.83
N LEU A 148 -14.09 20.62 -4.27
CA LEU A 148 -15.27 21.44 -4.41
C LEU A 148 -15.30 22.12 -5.80
N ILE A 149 -16.48 22.14 -6.39
CA ILE A 149 -16.83 22.99 -7.55
C ILE A 149 -18.03 23.84 -7.18
N GLY A 150 -18.17 25.02 -7.79
CA GLY A 150 -19.22 25.97 -7.48
C GLY A 150 -18.89 26.90 -6.31
N TRP A 151 -19.90 27.35 -5.58
CA TRP A 151 -19.73 28.36 -4.53
C TRP A 151 -19.31 27.78 -3.19
N LEU A 152 -18.31 28.41 -2.58
CA LEU A 152 -17.88 28.22 -1.19
C LEU A 152 -18.20 29.50 -0.40
N SER A 153 -18.76 29.37 0.80
CA SER A 153 -18.81 30.45 1.78
C SER A 153 -18.01 30.04 3.01
N ASP A 154 -17.10 30.89 3.46
CA ASP A 154 -16.35 30.64 4.68
C ASP A 154 -17.13 31.09 5.94
N SER A 155 -16.55 30.86 7.10
CA SER A 155 -17.14 31.24 8.39
C SER A 155 -17.26 32.75 8.62
N GLU A 156 -16.55 33.57 7.84
CA GLU A 156 -16.57 35.03 7.91
C GLU A 156 -17.57 35.62 6.91
N GLY A 157 -18.23 34.79 6.11
CA GLY A 157 -19.23 35.16 5.11
C GLY A 157 -18.63 35.55 3.76
N SER A 158 -17.32 35.39 3.56
CA SER A 158 -16.67 35.58 2.27
C SER A 158 -17.08 34.46 1.30
N LYS A 159 -17.27 34.83 0.03
CA LYS A 159 -17.69 33.89 -1.00
C LYS A 159 -16.59 33.69 -2.03
N TYR A 160 -16.33 32.46 -2.37
CA TYR A 160 -15.38 32.02 -3.39
C TYR A 160 -16.08 31.18 -4.43
N TYR A 161 -15.69 31.31 -5.67
CA TYR A 161 -16.20 30.49 -6.75
C TYR A 161 -15.14 29.55 -7.28
N MET A 162 -15.41 28.27 -7.18
CA MET A 162 -14.56 27.20 -7.70
C MET A 162 -15.11 26.80 -9.08
N ASP A 163 -14.29 26.91 -10.11
CA ASP A 163 -14.68 26.63 -11.50
C ASP A 163 -15.30 25.22 -11.64
N MET A 164 -16.43 25.14 -12.33
CA MET A 164 -17.22 23.91 -12.46
C MET A 164 -16.51 22.81 -13.25
N THR A 165 -15.49 23.16 -14.04
CA THR A 165 -14.81 22.20 -14.92
C THR A 165 -13.49 21.70 -14.36
N ASN A 166 -12.79 22.53 -13.57
CA ASN A 166 -11.43 22.22 -13.13
C ASN A 166 -11.20 22.46 -11.62
N GLY A 167 -12.20 23.00 -10.89
CA GLY A 167 -12.15 23.25 -9.46
C GLY A 167 -11.24 24.39 -9.02
N LYS A 168 -10.64 25.15 -9.93
CA LYS A 168 -9.78 26.30 -9.60
C LYS A 168 -10.59 27.46 -9.05
N MET A 169 -10.08 28.11 -8.02
CA MET A 169 -10.67 29.33 -7.51
C MET A 169 -10.59 30.45 -8.56
N SER A 170 -11.73 31.02 -8.92
CA SER A 170 -11.79 32.20 -9.79
C SER A 170 -11.37 33.43 -9.00
N VAL A 171 -10.43 34.21 -9.54
CA VAL A 171 -10.07 35.54 -9.05
C VAL A 171 -10.85 36.56 -9.89
N GLY A 172 -11.70 37.36 -9.24
CA GLY A 172 -12.45 38.47 -9.86
C GLY A 172 -11.61 39.71 -10.01
#